data_b4eac87287e4f5542b1f65d7806ea94a
#
_entry.id   b4eac87287e4f5542b1f65d7806ea94a
#
_cell.length_a   1.000
_cell.length_b   1.000
_cell.length_c   1.000
_cell.angle_alpha   90.00
_cell.angle_beta   90.00
_cell.angle_gamma   90.00
#
_symmetry.space_group_name_H-M   'P 1'
#
loop_
_entity.id
_entity.type
_entity.pdbx_description
1 polymer ?
#
loop_
_entity_poly.entity_id
_entity_poly.type
_entity_poly.pdbx_seq_one_letter_code
_entity_poly.pdbx_strand_id
1 'polypeptide(L)'
;TIPIMAYHFQRISLVSFIANPFILPAQPAVMILGGLAVLLSLVWYPLGQLAAWIAWPFVVYTIRVVELFDRVPHGTIFLGDFSVWFVILFYAALLSVTFGWSSFREWIRSVGQKAGAVAVGGGLVVLVIGLLLVWRAASALPDGLLHVTFMDVGSADGVLIKTPSGKTILINGGESVTTLSDELGRRISSFDRKLDWAIVAATDEEQVAALPRVLERYPPGTVLWGGNRQASFSARVLNEYLTLRGIPVTDAQKDQVLDLGDGATLTVLTTGPRGAVLLLEYQNFRALLPVGMSFEALEELGYGEDLGGVSVLSLADSGYSPSNPEDWI
;
A
#
# COMPACT_ATOMS: atom_id res chain seq x y z
N THR A 1 -17.34 -11.94 -9.92
CA THR A 1 -16.66 -11.66 -8.63
C THR A 1 -15.39 -10.81 -8.79
N ILE A 2 -14.58 -11.02 -9.87
CA ILE A 2 -13.29 -10.31 -10.04
C ILE A 2 -13.40 -8.78 -9.95
N PRO A 3 -14.33 -8.06 -10.64
CA PRO A 3 -14.41 -6.62 -10.52
C PRO A 3 -14.81 -6.12 -9.13
N ILE A 4 -15.66 -6.87 -8.43
CA ILE A 4 -16.05 -6.55 -7.04
C ILE A 4 -14.86 -6.74 -6.10
N MET A 5 -14.10 -7.84 -6.27
CA MET A 5 -12.88 -8.08 -5.49
C MET A 5 -11.81 -7.02 -5.79
N ALA A 6 -11.65 -6.65 -7.07
CA ALA A 6 -10.76 -5.58 -7.50
C ALA A 6 -11.12 -4.22 -6.87
N TYR A 7 -12.41 -3.90 -6.79
CA TYR A 7 -12.90 -2.69 -6.15
C TYR A 7 -12.67 -2.70 -4.64
N HIS A 8 -13.00 -3.80 -3.96
CA HIS A 8 -12.96 -3.88 -2.51
C HIS A 8 -11.51 -3.99 -1.98
N PHE A 9 -10.68 -4.81 -2.63
CA PHE A 9 -9.29 -5.03 -2.19
C PHE A 9 -8.27 -4.20 -2.96
N GLN A 10 -8.67 -3.48 -4.00
CA GLN A 10 -7.82 -2.63 -4.87
C GLN A 10 -6.58 -3.37 -5.42
N ARG A 11 -6.65 -4.71 -5.45
CA ARG A 11 -5.61 -5.58 -5.95
C ARG A 11 -6.19 -6.81 -6.66
N ILE A 12 -5.48 -7.30 -7.66
CA ILE A 12 -5.78 -8.57 -8.34
C ILE A 12 -4.57 -9.47 -8.22
N SER A 13 -4.78 -10.67 -7.69
CA SER A 13 -3.76 -11.70 -7.67
C SER A 13 -3.83 -12.51 -8.97
N LEU A 14 -2.81 -12.38 -9.82
CA LEU A 14 -2.68 -13.20 -11.04
C LEU A 14 -2.37 -14.65 -10.69
N VAL A 15 -1.61 -14.85 -9.61
CA VAL A 15 -1.24 -16.17 -9.12
C VAL A 15 -2.46 -16.97 -8.68
N SER A 16 -3.51 -16.31 -8.21
CA SER A 16 -4.75 -17.00 -7.79
C SER A 16 -5.42 -17.79 -8.92
N PHE A 17 -5.28 -17.36 -10.18
CA PHE A 17 -5.80 -18.10 -11.34
C PHE A 17 -5.13 -19.47 -11.50
N ILE A 18 -3.83 -19.55 -11.16
CA ILE A 18 -3.06 -20.80 -11.24
C ILE A 18 -3.21 -21.58 -9.94
N ALA A 19 -3.19 -20.91 -8.78
CA ALA A 19 -3.30 -21.55 -7.47
C ALA A 19 -4.67 -22.22 -7.23
N ASN A 20 -5.77 -21.58 -7.68
CA ASN A 20 -7.12 -22.10 -7.48
C ASN A 20 -7.34 -23.51 -8.03
N PRO A 21 -6.93 -23.89 -9.27
CA PRO A 21 -7.03 -25.25 -9.75
C PRO A 21 -6.35 -26.29 -8.86
N PHE A 22 -5.30 -25.93 -8.13
CA PHE A 22 -4.61 -26.83 -7.20
C PHE A 22 -5.29 -26.87 -5.82
N ILE A 23 -5.86 -25.77 -5.37
CA ILE A 23 -6.51 -25.65 -4.05
C ILE A 23 -7.93 -26.23 -4.08
N LEU A 24 -8.72 -25.93 -5.13
CA LEU A 24 -10.12 -26.32 -5.24
C LEU A 24 -10.39 -27.83 -5.06
N PRO A 25 -9.57 -28.78 -5.58
CA PRO A 25 -9.82 -30.19 -5.37
C PRO A 25 -9.75 -30.64 -3.92
N ALA A 26 -8.96 -29.97 -3.06
CA ALA A 26 -8.86 -30.29 -1.65
C ALA A 26 -10.00 -29.69 -0.80
N GLN A 27 -10.65 -28.63 -1.28
CA GLN A 27 -11.69 -27.90 -0.53
C GLN A 27 -12.88 -28.79 -0.09
N PRO A 28 -13.48 -29.64 -0.95
CA PRO A 28 -14.59 -30.50 -0.53
C PRO A 28 -14.18 -31.45 0.60
N ALA A 29 -12.97 -32.01 0.55
CA ALA A 29 -12.45 -32.89 1.59
C ALA A 29 -12.28 -32.13 2.91
N VAL A 30 -11.71 -30.93 2.88
CA VAL A 30 -11.57 -30.08 4.09
C VAL A 30 -12.93 -29.71 4.67
N MET A 31 -13.90 -29.34 3.84
CA MET A 31 -15.23 -28.94 4.31
C MET A 31 -16.01 -30.13 4.91
N ILE A 32 -16.02 -31.28 4.21
CA ILE A 32 -16.77 -32.47 4.67
C ILE A 32 -16.12 -33.07 5.93
N LEU A 33 -14.82 -33.31 5.89
CA LEU A 33 -14.10 -33.93 7.00
C LEU A 33 -14.00 -33.01 8.22
N GLY A 34 -13.79 -31.69 7.97
CA GLY A 34 -13.79 -30.69 9.03
C GLY A 34 -15.18 -30.52 9.67
N GLY A 35 -16.22 -30.45 8.87
CA GLY A 35 -17.60 -30.42 9.37
C GLY A 35 -17.96 -31.68 10.16
N LEU A 36 -17.57 -32.85 9.65
CA LEU A 36 -17.76 -34.14 10.35
C LEU A 36 -16.99 -34.19 11.67
N ALA A 37 -15.76 -33.68 11.70
CA ALA A 37 -14.97 -33.61 12.92
C ALA A 37 -15.64 -32.79 14.02
N VAL A 38 -16.23 -31.62 13.64
CA VAL A 38 -17.00 -30.80 14.57
C VAL A 38 -18.24 -31.55 15.09
N LEU A 39 -19.05 -32.14 14.21
CA LEU A 39 -20.26 -32.86 14.59
C LEU A 39 -19.95 -34.05 15.50
N LEU A 40 -18.91 -34.87 15.19
CA LEU A 40 -18.50 -35.98 15.99
C LEU A 40 -17.92 -35.55 17.34
N SER A 41 -17.26 -34.42 17.42
CA SER A 41 -16.71 -33.90 18.68
C SER A 41 -17.82 -33.47 19.66
N LEU A 42 -19.00 -33.09 19.17
CA LEU A 42 -20.17 -32.79 20.00
C LEU A 42 -20.76 -34.04 20.66
N VAL A 43 -20.61 -35.21 20.00
CA VAL A 43 -21.08 -36.50 20.56
C VAL A 43 -20.01 -37.11 21.44
N TRP A 44 -18.78 -37.18 20.96
CA TRP A 44 -17.65 -37.75 21.71
C TRP A 44 -16.32 -37.17 21.15
N TYR A 45 -15.62 -36.41 21.99
CA TYR A 45 -14.41 -35.68 21.62
C TYR A 45 -13.34 -36.51 20.89
N PRO A 46 -12.97 -37.77 21.33
CA PRO A 46 -11.99 -38.58 20.62
C PRO A 46 -12.37 -38.95 19.19
N LEU A 47 -13.66 -39.15 18.90
CA LEU A 47 -14.11 -39.41 17.53
C LEU A 47 -13.94 -38.16 16.63
N GLY A 48 -14.26 -36.99 17.16
CA GLY A 48 -14.01 -35.74 16.47
C GLY A 48 -12.53 -35.53 16.17
N GLN A 49 -11.67 -35.89 17.14
CA GLN A 49 -10.21 -35.78 16.96
C GLN A 49 -9.68 -36.74 15.88
N LEU A 50 -10.18 -37.96 15.78
CA LEU A 50 -9.81 -38.90 14.71
C LEU A 50 -10.24 -38.37 13.35
N ALA A 51 -11.44 -37.82 13.22
CA ALA A 51 -11.92 -37.22 11.99
C ALA A 51 -11.08 -35.95 11.59
N ALA A 52 -10.68 -35.15 12.59
CA ALA A 52 -9.78 -34.00 12.36
C ALA A 52 -8.39 -34.45 11.87
N TRP A 53 -7.85 -35.54 12.36
CA TRP A 53 -6.58 -36.08 11.86
C TRP A 53 -6.66 -36.56 10.41
N ILE A 54 -7.82 -37.07 9.98
CA ILE A 54 -8.06 -37.43 8.58
C ILE A 54 -8.18 -36.17 7.70
N ALA A 55 -8.74 -35.09 8.23
CA ALA A 55 -8.83 -33.80 7.51
C ALA A 55 -7.48 -33.09 7.40
N TRP A 56 -6.59 -33.31 8.37
CA TRP A 56 -5.30 -32.62 8.51
C TRP A 56 -4.44 -32.60 7.22
N PRO A 57 -4.23 -33.72 6.49
CA PRO A 57 -3.41 -33.72 5.28
C PRO A 57 -3.92 -32.77 4.20
N PHE A 58 -5.24 -32.64 4.04
CA PHE A 58 -5.86 -31.75 3.06
C PHE A 58 -5.70 -30.28 3.45
N VAL A 59 -5.76 -29.99 4.75
CA VAL A 59 -5.50 -28.64 5.28
C VAL A 59 -4.04 -28.27 5.06
N VAL A 60 -3.10 -29.16 5.42
CA VAL A 60 -1.66 -28.95 5.22
C VAL A 60 -1.34 -28.78 3.73
N TYR A 61 -1.93 -29.61 2.87
CA TYR A 61 -1.78 -29.47 1.42
C TYR A 61 -2.20 -28.07 0.96
N THR A 62 -3.37 -27.60 1.38
CA THR A 62 -3.87 -26.26 0.99
C THR A 62 -2.92 -25.16 1.47
N ILE A 63 -2.43 -25.24 2.72
CA ILE A 63 -1.47 -24.26 3.27
C ILE A 63 -0.18 -24.27 2.44
N ARG A 64 0.38 -25.46 2.16
CA ARG A 64 1.63 -25.59 1.41
C ARG A 64 1.51 -25.06 -0.04
N VAL A 65 0.37 -25.28 -0.67
CA VAL A 65 0.11 -24.72 -2.00
C VAL A 65 0.06 -23.20 -1.94
N VAL A 66 -0.64 -22.62 -0.95
CA VAL A 66 -0.68 -21.16 -0.76
C VAL A 66 0.72 -20.59 -0.50
N GLU A 67 1.48 -21.17 0.42
CA GLU A 67 2.86 -20.76 0.72
C GLU A 67 3.78 -20.82 -0.49
N LEU A 68 3.62 -21.85 -1.34
CA LEU A 68 4.39 -22.00 -2.57
C LEU A 68 4.11 -20.86 -3.54
N PHE A 69 2.84 -20.52 -3.73
CA PHE A 69 2.42 -19.47 -4.64
C PHE A 69 2.64 -18.05 -4.09
N ASP A 70 2.69 -17.88 -2.78
CA ASP A 70 3.03 -16.60 -2.13
C ASP A 70 4.48 -16.17 -2.42
N ARG A 71 5.37 -17.14 -2.64
CA ARG A 71 6.78 -16.87 -3.00
C ARG A 71 6.98 -16.35 -4.43
N VAL A 72 5.94 -16.37 -5.27
CA VAL A 72 6.05 -15.91 -6.67
C VAL A 72 6.13 -14.37 -6.68
N PRO A 73 7.28 -13.79 -7.09
CA PRO A 73 7.42 -12.36 -7.15
C PRO A 73 6.44 -11.78 -8.18
N HIS A 74 5.89 -10.60 -7.87
CA HIS A 74 4.95 -9.89 -8.75
C HIS A 74 3.60 -10.60 -9.00
N GLY A 75 3.25 -11.59 -8.19
CA GLY A 75 1.99 -12.34 -8.32
C GLY A 75 0.72 -11.52 -8.06
N THR A 76 0.84 -10.35 -7.48
CA THR A 76 -0.27 -9.43 -7.19
C THR A 76 -0.06 -8.10 -7.90
N ILE A 77 -1.10 -7.62 -8.58
CA ILE A 77 -1.15 -6.29 -9.20
C ILE A 77 -2.03 -5.41 -8.35
N PHE A 78 -1.48 -4.31 -7.85
CA PHE A 78 -2.27 -3.26 -7.20
C PHE A 78 -2.90 -2.38 -8.27
N LEU A 79 -4.20 -2.12 -8.14
CA LEU A 79 -4.98 -1.38 -9.12
C LEU A 79 -5.07 0.11 -8.83
N GLY A 80 -4.65 0.54 -7.61
CA GLY A 80 -4.87 1.91 -7.14
C GLY A 80 -6.34 2.16 -6.83
N ASP A 81 -6.76 3.42 -6.84
CA ASP A 81 -8.15 3.81 -6.61
C ASP A 81 -9.04 3.33 -7.74
N PHE A 82 -9.71 2.19 -7.51
CA PHE A 82 -10.56 1.54 -8.48
C PHE A 82 -12.00 2.03 -8.34
N SER A 83 -12.43 2.87 -9.28
CA SER A 83 -13.75 3.50 -9.22
C SER A 83 -14.90 2.49 -9.31
N VAL A 84 -15.94 2.67 -8.47
CA VAL A 84 -17.18 1.88 -8.51
C VAL A 84 -17.87 1.94 -9.87
N TRP A 85 -17.73 3.04 -10.60
CA TRP A 85 -18.30 3.19 -11.94
C TRP A 85 -17.76 2.14 -12.91
N PHE A 86 -16.52 1.72 -12.75
CA PHE A 86 -15.94 0.66 -13.56
C PHE A 86 -16.59 -0.70 -13.31
N VAL A 87 -16.92 -1.00 -12.05
CA VAL A 87 -17.65 -2.22 -11.68
C VAL A 87 -19.04 -2.20 -12.31
N ILE A 88 -19.76 -1.07 -12.21
CA ILE A 88 -21.09 -0.90 -12.79
C ILE A 88 -21.03 -1.06 -14.31
N LEU A 89 -20.08 -0.41 -14.98
CA LEU A 89 -19.91 -0.48 -16.42
C LEU A 89 -19.59 -1.90 -16.89
N PHE A 90 -18.71 -2.60 -16.17
CA PHE A 90 -18.36 -3.99 -16.48
C PHE A 90 -19.59 -4.92 -16.40
N TYR A 91 -20.38 -4.82 -15.32
CA TYR A 91 -21.58 -5.65 -15.18
C TYR A 91 -22.67 -5.23 -16.15
N ALA A 92 -22.83 -3.95 -16.44
CA ALA A 92 -23.76 -3.48 -17.46
C ALA A 92 -23.38 -4.02 -18.85
N ALA A 93 -22.09 -4.00 -19.19
CA ALA A 93 -21.59 -4.59 -20.43
C ALA A 93 -21.81 -6.11 -20.47
N LEU A 94 -21.50 -6.81 -19.38
CA LEU A 94 -21.70 -8.25 -19.25
C LEU A 94 -23.17 -8.63 -19.43
N LEU A 95 -24.08 -7.93 -18.75
CA LEU A 95 -25.52 -8.14 -18.85
C LEU A 95 -26.04 -7.83 -20.27
N SER A 96 -25.57 -6.72 -20.86
CA SER A 96 -25.94 -6.35 -22.23
C SER A 96 -25.50 -7.42 -23.24
N VAL A 97 -24.29 -7.97 -23.09
CA VAL A 97 -23.83 -9.09 -23.94
C VAL A 97 -24.66 -10.36 -23.67
N THR A 98 -24.94 -10.66 -22.40
CA THR A 98 -25.68 -11.89 -22.03
C THR A 98 -27.12 -11.87 -22.50
N PHE A 99 -27.84 -10.77 -22.24
CA PHE A 99 -29.27 -10.65 -22.62
C PHE A 99 -29.45 -10.16 -24.05
N GLY A 100 -28.54 -9.37 -24.59
CA GLY A 100 -28.54 -8.89 -25.96
C GLY A 100 -27.93 -9.86 -26.98
N TRP A 101 -27.50 -11.06 -26.58
CA TRP A 101 -26.74 -12.00 -27.41
C TRP A 101 -27.46 -12.39 -28.72
N SER A 102 -28.76 -12.52 -28.70
CA SER A 102 -29.54 -12.80 -29.91
C SER A 102 -29.46 -11.66 -30.92
N SER A 103 -29.71 -10.43 -30.47
CA SER A 103 -29.63 -9.22 -31.30
C SER A 103 -28.22 -8.89 -31.74
N PHE A 104 -27.23 -9.12 -30.86
CA PHE A 104 -25.81 -8.96 -31.15
C PHE A 104 -25.29 -9.99 -32.18
N ARG A 105 -25.78 -11.21 -32.09
CA ARG A 105 -25.50 -12.29 -33.05
C ARG A 105 -26.09 -12.02 -34.44
N GLU A 106 -27.27 -11.43 -34.51
CA GLU A 106 -27.87 -10.99 -35.78
C GLU A 106 -27.14 -9.81 -36.40
N TRP A 107 -26.71 -8.86 -35.57
CA TRP A 107 -25.88 -7.74 -36.00
C TRP A 107 -24.48 -8.21 -36.51
N ILE A 108 -23.81 -9.13 -35.83
CA ILE A 108 -22.54 -9.72 -36.28
C ILE A 108 -22.73 -10.47 -37.60
N ARG A 109 -23.84 -11.19 -37.78
CA ARG A 109 -24.17 -11.86 -39.06
C ARG A 109 -24.35 -10.88 -40.19
N SER A 110 -24.90 -9.69 -39.91
CA SER A 110 -25.11 -8.64 -40.92
C SER A 110 -23.80 -7.92 -41.32
N VAL A 111 -22.81 -7.85 -40.43
CA VAL A 111 -21.54 -7.12 -40.65
C VAL A 111 -20.48 -7.96 -41.40
N GLY A 112 -20.62 -9.28 -41.49
CA GLY A 112 -19.70 -10.03 -42.32
C GLY A 112 -19.70 -11.53 -42.17
N GLN A 113 -19.96 -12.21 -43.25
CA GLN A 113 -19.82 -13.66 -43.41
C GLN A 113 -18.36 -14.14 -43.40
N LYS A 114 -17.35 -13.26 -43.19
CA LYS A 114 -15.93 -13.60 -43.31
C LYS A 114 -15.02 -13.24 -42.12
N ALA A 115 -15.49 -12.50 -41.13
CA ALA A 115 -14.71 -12.23 -39.91
C ALA A 115 -15.32 -13.02 -38.74
N GLY A 116 -14.78 -14.18 -38.49
CA GLY A 116 -15.31 -15.09 -37.50
C GLY A 116 -15.53 -14.39 -36.09
N ALA A 117 -16.52 -14.84 -35.37
CA ALA A 117 -16.92 -14.34 -34.04
C ALA A 117 -15.74 -14.26 -33.04
N VAL A 118 -14.67 -15.01 -33.28
CA VAL A 118 -13.40 -15.00 -32.53
C VAL A 118 -12.62 -13.70 -32.76
N ALA A 119 -12.63 -13.13 -33.97
CA ALA A 119 -11.90 -11.89 -34.26
C ALA A 119 -12.60 -10.66 -33.62
N VAL A 120 -13.92 -10.65 -33.56
CA VAL A 120 -14.69 -9.54 -32.93
C VAL A 120 -14.60 -9.62 -31.42
N GLY A 121 -14.72 -10.82 -30.83
CA GLY A 121 -14.57 -11.01 -29.38
C GLY A 121 -13.14 -10.70 -28.90
N GLY A 122 -12.13 -11.16 -29.65
CA GLY A 122 -10.74 -10.85 -29.39
C GLY A 122 -10.43 -9.35 -29.55
N GLY A 123 -10.99 -8.70 -30.57
CA GLY A 123 -10.85 -7.25 -30.78
C GLY A 123 -11.44 -6.41 -29.64
N LEU A 124 -12.61 -6.80 -29.12
CA LEU A 124 -13.24 -6.14 -27.97
C LEU A 124 -12.42 -6.29 -26.69
N VAL A 125 -11.88 -7.48 -26.44
CA VAL A 125 -10.98 -7.72 -25.29
C VAL A 125 -9.71 -6.89 -25.40
N VAL A 126 -9.08 -6.85 -26.58
CA VAL A 126 -7.88 -6.03 -26.84
C VAL A 126 -8.20 -4.54 -26.68
N LEU A 127 -9.37 -4.07 -27.13
CA LEU A 127 -9.79 -2.69 -27.00
C LEU A 127 -10.07 -2.33 -25.54
N VAL A 128 -10.69 -3.19 -24.78
CA VAL A 128 -10.92 -2.98 -23.32
C VAL A 128 -9.58 -2.96 -22.57
N ILE A 129 -8.68 -3.88 -22.86
CA ILE A 129 -7.33 -3.89 -22.28
C ILE A 129 -6.57 -2.63 -22.70
N GLY A 130 -6.63 -2.23 -23.95
CA GLY A 130 -6.02 -1.00 -24.45
C GLY A 130 -6.55 0.25 -23.75
N LEU A 131 -7.87 0.38 -23.60
CA LEU A 131 -8.51 1.47 -22.86
C LEU A 131 -8.10 1.47 -21.38
N LEU A 132 -8.00 0.30 -20.76
CA LEU A 132 -7.53 0.17 -19.37
C LEU A 132 -6.08 0.62 -19.22
N LEU A 133 -5.22 0.24 -20.17
CA LEU A 133 -3.81 0.64 -20.14
C LEU A 133 -3.65 2.15 -20.38
N VAL A 134 -4.40 2.72 -21.33
CA VAL A 134 -4.39 4.18 -21.59
C VAL A 134 -4.94 4.95 -20.38
N TRP A 135 -6.05 4.50 -19.81
CA TRP A 135 -6.61 5.14 -18.62
C TRP A 135 -5.65 5.08 -17.43
N ARG A 136 -4.99 3.93 -17.23
CA ARG A 136 -4.00 3.76 -16.18
C ARG A 136 -2.74 4.60 -16.42
N ALA A 137 -2.30 4.73 -17.66
CA ALA A 137 -1.19 5.62 -18.01
C ALA A 137 -1.56 7.08 -17.76
N ALA A 138 -2.78 7.48 -18.12
CA ALA A 138 -3.28 8.83 -17.90
C ALA A 138 -3.45 9.17 -16.39
N SER A 139 -3.91 8.22 -15.59
CA SER A 139 -4.06 8.41 -14.13
C SER A 139 -2.72 8.34 -13.36
N ALA A 140 -1.65 7.88 -13.99
CA ALA A 140 -0.30 7.89 -13.41
C ALA A 140 0.47 9.18 -13.71
N LEU A 141 -0.05 10.04 -14.60
CA LEU A 141 0.56 11.33 -14.89
C LEU A 141 0.40 12.28 -13.68
N PRO A 142 1.42 13.09 -13.37
CA PRO A 142 1.31 14.15 -12.38
C PRO A 142 0.19 15.11 -12.76
N ASP A 143 -0.66 15.47 -11.80
CA ASP A 143 -1.78 16.39 -12.01
C ASP A 143 -1.44 17.84 -11.70
N GLY A 144 -0.18 18.10 -11.38
CA GLY A 144 0.33 19.44 -11.05
C GLY A 144 -0.05 19.91 -9.64
N LEU A 145 -0.57 19.02 -8.78
CA LEU A 145 -0.94 19.32 -7.39
C LEU A 145 0.03 18.67 -6.40
N LEU A 146 0.19 19.30 -5.25
CA LEU A 146 0.84 18.67 -4.11
C LEU A 146 -0.19 17.78 -3.38
N HIS A 147 0.09 16.49 -3.30
CA HIS A 147 -0.71 15.55 -2.51
C HIS A 147 0.04 15.17 -1.24
N VAL A 148 -0.56 15.41 -0.10
CA VAL A 148 -0.08 14.96 1.20
C VAL A 148 -1.09 13.96 1.74
N THR A 149 -0.67 12.72 1.91
CA THR A 149 -1.53 11.63 2.38
C THR A 149 -1.02 11.10 3.70
N PHE A 150 -1.80 11.26 4.73
CA PHE A 150 -1.60 10.59 6.01
C PHE A 150 -2.16 9.17 5.87
N MET A 151 -1.28 8.18 6.00
CA MET A 151 -1.63 6.78 5.80
C MET A 151 -2.06 6.14 7.11
N ASP A 152 -3.07 5.27 7.06
CA ASP A 152 -3.47 4.46 8.20
C ASP A 152 -2.50 3.27 8.37
N VAL A 153 -1.45 3.49 9.13
CA VAL A 153 -0.38 2.50 9.41
C VAL A 153 -0.39 2.00 10.86
N GLY A 154 -1.50 2.21 11.58
CA GLY A 154 -1.67 1.84 12.98
C GLY A 154 -1.33 2.98 13.94
N SER A 155 -0.62 2.67 15.03
CA SER A 155 -0.23 3.65 16.07
C SER A 155 0.90 4.59 15.65
N ALA A 156 1.48 4.37 14.49
CA ALA A 156 2.61 5.14 13.99
C ALA A 156 2.21 6.18 12.94
N ASP A 157 3.16 7.07 12.64
CA ASP A 157 2.99 8.07 11.61
C ASP A 157 3.52 7.55 10.26
N GLY A 158 2.69 7.65 9.23
CA GLY A 158 3.08 7.34 7.87
C GLY A 158 2.56 8.42 6.93
N VAL A 159 3.45 9.17 6.29
CA VAL A 159 3.05 10.24 5.37
C VAL A 159 3.65 10.00 3.99
N LEU A 160 2.80 10.02 2.98
CA LEU A 160 3.20 9.96 1.58
C LEU A 160 2.95 11.32 0.93
N ILE A 161 4.02 11.91 0.39
CA ILE A 161 3.96 13.18 -0.32
C ILE A 161 4.23 12.90 -1.80
N LYS A 162 3.35 13.42 -2.66
CA LYS A 162 3.59 13.48 -4.10
C LYS A 162 3.64 14.94 -4.54
N THR A 163 4.73 15.31 -5.18
CA THR A 163 4.90 16.67 -5.69
C THR A 163 4.15 16.89 -7.01
N PRO A 164 3.92 18.15 -7.43
CA PRO A 164 3.30 18.45 -8.71
C PRO A 164 4.00 17.84 -9.92
N SER A 165 5.31 17.60 -9.85
CA SER A 165 6.10 16.92 -10.90
C SER A 165 6.09 15.40 -10.78
N GLY A 166 5.44 14.83 -9.76
CA GLY A 166 5.29 13.40 -9.56
C GLY A 166 6.38 12.74 -8.71
N LYS A 167 7.28 13.51 -8.08
CA LYS A 167 8.21 12.94 -7.11
C LYS A 167 7.46 12.38 -5.92
N THR A 168 7.93 11.25 -5.41
CA THR A 168 7.29 10.51 -4.34
C THR A 168 8.19 10.44 -3.12
N ILE A 169 7.71 10.95 -1.99
CA ILE A 169 8.43 11.01 -0.72
C ILE A 169 7.64 10.24 0.32
N LEU A 170 8.29 9.31 1.02
CA LEU A 170 7.72 8.56 2.12
C LEU A 170 8.35 9.02 3.43
N ILE A 171 7.55 9.41 4.41
CA ILE A 171 7.99 9.73 5.77
C ILE A 171 7.50 8.63 6.69
N ASN A 172 8.42 7.92 7.35
CA ASN A 172 8.18 6.76 8.20
C ASN A 172 7.31 5.68 7.54
N GLY A 173 6.77 4.76 8.29
CA GLY A 173 6.03 3.65 7.65
C GLY A 173 5.26 2.74 8.59
N GLY A 174 5.38 2.93 9.89
CA GLY A 174 4.64 2.15 10.85
C GLY A 174 5.21 0.76 11.13
N GLU A 175 4.43 -0.02 11.85
CA GLU A 175 4.81 -1.32 12.38
C GLU A 175 4.59 -2.46 11.38
N SER A 176 3.52 -2.39 10.59
CA SER A 176 3.04 -3.49 9.77
C SER A 176 3.49 -3.39 8.31
N VAL A 177 4.32 -4.33 7.87
CA VAL A 177 4.76 -4.47 6.47
C VAL A 177 3.57 -4.61 5.52
N THR A 178 2.55 -5.37 5.91
CA THR A 178 1.36 -5.61 5.08
C THR A 178 0.56 -4.33 4.91
N THR A 179 0.30 -3.62 6.02
CA THR A 179 -0.48 -2.38 6.01
C THR A 179 0.21 -1.30 5.18
N LEU A 180 1.50 -1.05 5.43
CA LEU A 180 2.26 -0.08 4.66
C LEU A 180 2.35 -0.45 3.16
N SER A 181 2.55 -1.74 2.85
CA SER A 181 2.59 -2.20 1.46
C SER A 181 1.25 -2.02 0.74
N ASP A 182 0.14 -2.25 1.43
CA ASP A 182 -1.21 -2.05 0.89
C ASP A 182 -1.50 -0.55 0.67
N GLU A 183 -1.14 0.30 1.65
CA GLU A 183 -1.29 1.76 1.56
C GLU A 183 -0.48 2.36 0.39
N LEU A 184 0.79 1.97 0.26
CA LEU A 184 1.64 2.40 -0.85
C LEU A 184 1.17 1.82 -2.19
N GLY A 185 0.74 0.55 -2.20
CA GLY A 185 0.27 -0.12 -3.40
C GLY A 185 -0.99 0.50 -4.02
N ARG A 186 -1.83 1.13 -3.21
CA ARG A 186 -3.00 1.88 -3.67
C ARG A 186 -2.61 3.19 -4.35
N ARG A 187 -1.51 3.81 -3.92
CA ARG A 187 -1.13 5.19 -4.28
C ARG A 187 0.04 5.28 -5.25
N ILE A 188 0.95 4.31 -5.20
CA ILE A 188 2.13 4.27 -6.09
C ILE A 188 1.85 3.29 -7.24
N SER A 189 2.15 3.71 -8.47
CA SER A 189 1.97 2.88 -9.65
C SER A 189 2.76 1.57 -9.53
N SER A 190 2.14 0.45 -9.93
CA SER A 190 2.82 -0.85 -9.96
C SER A 190 3.98 -0.92 -10.96
N PHE A 191 4.04 0.03 -11.91
CA PHE A 191 5.08 0.09 -12.94
C PHE A 191 6.25 1.01 -12.54
N ASP A 192 6.01 1.97 -11.63
CA ASP A 192 7.04 2.86 -11.11
C ASP A 192 7.00 2.84 -9.58
N ARG A 193 7.67 1.86 -9.01
CA ARG A 193 7.72 1.61 -7.56
C ARG A 193 8.92 2.27 -6.90
N LYS A 194 9.34 3.41 -7.39
CA LYS A 194 10.46 4.15 -6.82
C LYS A 194 9.95 5.24 -5.88
N LEU A 195 10.71 5.43 -4.81
CA LEU A 195 10.61 6.61 -3.96
C LEU A 195 11.78 7.53 -4.31
N ASP A 196 11.52 8.80 -4.51
CA ASP A 196 12.60 9.77 -4.68
C ASP A 196 13.33 9.95 -3.36
N TRP A 197 12.55 10.05 -2.27
CA TRP A 197 13.06 10.14 -0.91
C TRP A 197 12.31 9.20 0.03
N ALA A 198 13.06 8.59 0.94
CA ALA A 198 12.50 8.04 2.17
C ALA A 198 13.06 8.85 3.35
N ILE A 199 12.19 9.25 4.26
CA ILE A 199 12.56 10.06 5.42
C ILE A 199 12.25 9.24 6.66
N VAL A 200 13.28 8.94 7.43
CA VAL A 200 13.16 8.34 8.75
C VAL A 200 13.11 9.49 9.74
N ALA A 201 11.91 9.99 10.00
CA ALA A 201 11.70 11.12 10.91
C ALA A 201 11.66 10.70 12.39
N ALA A 202 11.33 9.44 12.68
CA ALA A 202 11.43 8.85 14.02
C ALA A 202 12.00 7.44 13.93
N THR A 203 12.75 7.01 14.97
CA THR A 203 13.51 5.75 14.98
C THR A 203 12.99 4.72 15.96
N ASP A 204 11.87 4.99 16.61
CA ASP A 204 11.18 4.04 17.48
C ASP A 204 10.71 2.82 16.67
N GLU A 205 10.63 1.65 17.30
CA GLU A 205 10.31 0.39 16.62
C GLU A 205 8.98 0.48 15.86
N GLU A 206 7.96 1.06 16.48
CA GLU A 206 6.63 1.24 15.91
C GLU A 206 6.64 2.08 14.62
N GLN A 207 7.57 3.01 14.52
CA GLN A 207 7.68 3.96 13.41
C GLN A 207 8.41 3.39 12.19
N VAL A 208 9.34 2.45 12.40
CA VAL A 208 10.27 1.99 11.34
C VAL A 208 10.19 0.50 11.03
N ALA A 209 9.46 -0.30 11.80
CA ALA A 209 9.48 -1.77 11.70
C ALA A 209 9.10 -2.29 10.30
N ALA A 210 8.20 -1.62 9.60
CA ALA A 210 7.80 -2.00 8.26
C ALA A 210 8.84 -1.63 7.17
N LEU A 211 9.64 -0.57 7.39
CA LEU A 211 10.49 0.03 6.36
C LEU A 211 11.52 -0.93 5.75
N PRO A 212 12.28 -1.76 6.51
CA PRO A 212 13.31 -2.62 5.93
C PRO A 212 12.78 -3.52 4.82
N ARG A 213 11.59 -4.10 5.02
CA ARG A 213 10.95 -4.99 4.04
C ARG A 213 10.23 -4.25 2.92
N VAL A 214 9.61 -3.11 3.24
CA VAL A 214 8.86 -2.33 2.26
C VAL A 214 9.80 -1.64 1.28
N LEU A 215 10.92 -1.11 1.73
CA LEU A 215 11.92 -0.47 0.87
C LEU A 215 12.64 -1.46 -0.06
N GLU A 216 12.60 -2.78 0.20
CA GLU A 216 13.02 -3.79 -0.79
C GLU A 216 12.15 -3.72 -2.05
N ARG A 217 10.87 -3.41 -1.89
CA ARG A 217 9.88 -3.33 -2.96
C ARG A 217 9.73 -1.93 -3.55
N TYR A 218 9.94 -0.91 -2.72
CA TYR A 218 9.87 0.51 -3.06
C TYR A 218 11.22 1.17 -2.77
N PRO A 219 12.27 0.90 -3.59
CA PRO A 219 13.61 1.39 -3.32
C PRO A 219 13.66 2.92 -3.38
N PRO A 220 14.19 3.58 -2.34
CA PRO A 220 14.38 5.02 -2.35
C PRO A 220 15.65 5.41 -3.11
N GLY A 221 15.61 6.57 -3.76
CA GLY A 221 16.80 7.18 -4.38
C GLY A 221 17.77 7.71 -3.33
N THR A 222 17.24 8.33 -2.27
CA THR A 222 18.00 8.89 -1.16
C THR A 222 17.20 8.78 0.13
N VAL A 223 17.90 8.69 1.26
CA VAL A 223 17.29 8.65 2.59
C VAL A 223 17.76 9.85 3.41
N LEU A 224 16.81 10.57 4.01
CA LEU A 224 17.09 11.51 5.09
C LEU A 224 16.83 10.80 6.41
N TRP A 225 17.79 10.83 7.32
CA TRP A 225 17.71 10.13 8.58
C TRP A 225 17.71 11.09 9.76
N GLY A 226 16.63 11.13 10.51
CA GLY A 226 16.53 11.79 11.81
C GLY A 226 16.63 10.77 12.94
N GLY A 227 17.28 11.19 14.02
CA GLY A 227 17.43 10.37 15.22
C GLY A 227 18.57 9.35 15.20
N ASN A 228 18.59 8.51 16.22
CA ASN A 228 19.65 7.55 16.44
C ASN A 228 19.46 6.28 15.60
N ARG A 229 20.39 5.94 14.72
CA ARG A 229 20.37 4.73 13.87
C ARG A 229 20.42 3.42 14.67
N GLN A 230 20.72 3.46 15.95
CA GLN A 230 20.81 2.31 16.85
C GLN A 230 19.63 2.25 17.83
N ALA A 231 18.66 3.15 17.75
CA ALA A 231 17.58 3.30 18.73
C ALA A 231 16.71 2.05 18.85
N SER A 232 16.41 1.40 17.72
CA SER A 232 15.54 0.22 17.68
C SER A 232 16.16 -0.92 16.88
N PHE A 233 15.58 -2.13 16.97
CA PHE A 233 16.02 -3.26 16.18
C PHE A 233 15.83 -3.00 14.68
N SER A 234 14.64 -2.53 14.30
CA SER A 234 14.32 -2.26 12.90
C SER A 234 15.10 -1.08 12.32
N ALA A 235 15.45 -0.08 13.13
CA ALA A 235 16.36 1.00 12.70
C ALA A 235 17.74 0.47 12.34
N ARG A 236 18.31 -0.46 13.13
CA ARG A 236 19.58 -1.12 12.81
C ARG A 236 19.49 -1.93 11.53
N VAL A 237 18.45 -2.77 11.39
CA VAL A 237 18.23 -3.59 10.18
C VAL A 237 18.07 -2.71 8.95
N LEU A 238 17.32 -1.61 9.06
CA LEU A 238 17.14 -0.65 7.97
C LEU A 238 18.47 0.01 7.57
N ASN A 239 19.25 0.47 8.55
CA ASN A 239 20.56 1.08 8.28
C ASN A 239 21.53 0.09 7.60
N GLU A 240 21.54 -1.17 8.03
CA GLU A 240 22.32 -2.23 7.38
C GLU A 240 21.86 -2.48 5.94
N TYR A 241 20.56 -2.59 5.72
CA TYR A 241 19.95 -2.76 4.39
C TYR A 241 20.37 -1.62 3.44
N LEU A 242 20.22 -0.36 3.88
CA LEU A 242 20.58 0.82 3.08
C LEU A 242 22.09 0.83 2.73
N THR A 243 22.94 0.48 3.69
CA THR A 243 24.38 0.38 3.50
C THR A 243 24.75 -0.70 2.50
N LEU A 244 24.16 -1.90 2.63
CA LEU A 244 24.41 -3.03 1.72
C LEU A 244 23.95 -2.74 0.28
N ARG A 245 22.89 -1.95 0.12
CA ARG A 245 22.37 -1.56 -1.18
C ARG A 245 23.05 -0.32 -1.77
N GLY A 246 23.93 0.32 -1.02
CA GLY A 246 24.60 1.55 -1.44
C GLY A 246 23.64 2.73 -1.63
N ILE A 247 22.51 2.75 -0.90
CA ILE A 247 21.54 3.83 -0.95
C ILE A 247 22.10 5.01 -0.16
N PRO A 248 22.18 6.23 -0.74
CA PRO A 248 22.68 7.41 -0.04
C PRO A 248 21.83 7.73 1.18
N VAL A 249 22.46 7.89 2.33
CA VAL A 249 21.80 8.29 3.59
C VAL A 249 22.44 9.57 4.09
N THR A 250 21.63 10.61 4.27
CA THR A 250 22.04 11.89 4.85
C THR A 250 21.40 12.03 6.21
N ASP A 251 22.20 12.39 7.23
CA ASP A 251 21.64 12.69 8.56
C ASP A 251 20.95 14.06 8.53
N ALA A 252 19.77 14.10 9.10
CA ALA A 252 18.99 15.33 9.22
C ALA A 252 19.69 16.31 10.17
N GLN A 253 19.74 17.57 9.75
CA GLN A 253 20.33 18.66 10.54
C GLN A 253 19.24 19.72 10.78
N LYS A 254 19.30 20.37 11.94
CA LYS A 254 18.44 21.51 12.24
C LYS A 254 18.56 22.57 11.13
N ASP A 255 17.43 23.19 10.79
CA ASP A 255 17.28 24.20 9.75
C ASP A 255 17.67 23.74 8.34
N GLN A 256 17.86 22.43 8.14
CA GLN A 256 18.08 21.87 6.81
C GLN A 256 16.80 21.93 5.98
N VAL A 257 16.91 22.52 4.80
CA VAL A 257 15.81 22.60 3.84
C VAL A 257 16.06 21.63 2.69
N LEU A 258 15.12 20.73 2.46
CA LEU A 258 15.09 19.87 1.27
C LEU A 258 14.16 20.50 0.24
N ASP A 259 14.69 20.76 -0.95
CA ASP A 259 13.89 21.13 -2.10
C ASP A 259 13.28 19.85 -2.72
N LEU A 260 11.97 19.71 -2.57
CA LEU A 260 11.21 18.60 -3.15
C LEU A 260 10.89 18.82 -4.62
N GLY A 261 11.15 20.04 -5.13
CA GLY A 261 10.81 20.48 -6.48
C GLY A 261 9.47 21.21 -6.55
N ASP A 262 9.26 21.94 -7.64
CA ASP A 262 8.03 22.67 -7.94
C ASP A 262 7.64 23.73 -6.89
N GLY A 263 8.60 24.18 -6.07
CA GLY A 263 8.37 25.12 -4.98
C GLY A 263 7.87 24.47 -3.68
N ALA A 264 7.84 23.14 -3.62
CA ALA A 264 7.59 22.41 -2.37
C ALA A 264 8.92 22.23 -1.61
N THR A 265 8.94 22.57 -0.32
CA THR A 265 10.10 22.42 0.54
C THR A 265 9.75 21.67 1.80
N LEU A 266 10.71 20.90 2.30
CA LEU A 266 10.61 20.23 3.59
C LEU A 266 11.76 20.71 4.47
N THR A 267 11.43 21.42 5.53
CA THR A 267 12.37 21.97 6.50
C THR A 267 12.45 21.08 7.74
N VAL A 268 13.66 20.75 8.15
CA VAL A 268 13.92 20.09 9.43
C VAL A 268 14.00 21.17 10.51
N LEU A 269 12.96 21.30 11.33
CA LEU A 269 12.89 22.33 12.35
C LEU A 269 13.83 22.05 13.52
N THR A 270 13.87 20.79 13.96
CA THR A 270 14.78 20.33 15.01
C THR A 270 15.04 18.84 14.86
N THR A 271 16.13 18.36 15.46
CA THR A 271 16.53 16.94 15.48
C THR A 271 16.97 16.55 16.88
N GLY A 272 16.63 15.33 17.28
CA GLY A 272 17.01 14.76 18.57
C GLY A 272 17.28 13.26 18.48
N PRO A 273 17.54 12.58 19.58
CA PRO A 273 17.79 11.14 19.63
C PRO A 273 16.61 10.30 19.10
N ARG A 274 15.37 10.75 19.30
CA ARG A 274 14.16 10.07 18.81
C ARG A 274 13.94 10.28 17.32
N GLY A 275 14.24 11.47 16.81
CA GLY A 275 13.98 11.78 15.41
C GLY A 275 14.05 13.26 15.08
N ALA A 276 13.31 13.65 14.06
CA ALA A 276 13.22 15.00 13.55
C ALA A 276 11.78 15.50 13.51
N VAL A 277 11.60 16.79 13.71
CA VAL A 277 10.34 17.52 13.48
C VAL A 277 10.45 18.22 12.14
N LEU A 278 9.46 18.02 11.28
CA LEU A 278 9.49 18.46 9.89
C LEU A 278 8.36 19.47 9.62
N LEU A 279 8.65 20.46 8.79
CA LEU A 279 7.69 21.41 8.26
C LEU A 279 7.67 21.31 6.74
N LEU A 280 6.53 20.90 6.18
CA LEU A 280 6.28 20.90 4.75
C LEU A 280 5.63 22.23 4.35
N GLU A 281 6.20 22.88 3.36
CA GLU A 281 5.69 24.14 2.82
C GLU A 281 5.51 24.06 1.31
N TYR A 282 4.38 24.56 0.83
CA TYR A 282 4.08 24.71 -0.60
C TYR A 282 3.11 25.87 -0.80
N GLN A 283 3.56 26.91 -1.46
CA GLN A 283 2.79 28.16 -1.61
C GLN A 283 2.30 28.71 -0.25
N ASN A 284 0.98 28.71 -0.02
CA ASN A 284 0.36 29.13 1.24
C ASN A 284 0.03 27.94 2.17
N PHE A 285 0.32 26.71 1.73
CA PHE A 285 0.08 25.51 2.53
C PHE A 285 1.29 25.22 3.40
N ARG A 286 1.05 24.96 4.68
CA ARG A 286 2.07 24.58 5.65
C ARG A 286 1.55 23.40 6.48
N ALA A 287 2.31 22.32 6.54
CA ALA A 287 1.99 21.15 7.36
C ALA A 287 3.12 20.86 8.34
N LEU A 288 2.81 20.87 9.61
CA LEU A 288 3.73 20.51 10.69
C LEU A 288 3.61 18.99 10.95
N LEU A 289 4.75 18.29 10.86
CA LEU A 289 4.88 16.86 11.02
C LEU A 289 5.84 16.55 12.18
N PRO A 290 5.35 16.53 13.42
CA PRO A 290 6.17 16.35 14.62
C PRO A 290 6.46 14.87 14.92
N VAL A 291 6.79 14.08 13.92
CA VAL A 291 6.93 12.61 13.98
C VAL A 291 8.01 12.18 14.98
N GLY A 292 9.16 12.86 15.00
CA GLY A 292 10.27 12.60 15.91
C GLY A 292 10.27 13.48 17.17
N MET A 293 9.11 13.99 17.58
CA MET A 293 8.99 14.88 18.72
C MET A 293 9.52 14.26 20.00
N SER A 294 10.26 15.06 20.77
CA SER A 294 10.67 14.77 22.15
C SER A 294 10.44 16.02 23.00
N PHE A 295 10.54 15.90 24.32
CA PHE A 295 10.40 17.06 25.20
C PHE A 295 11.48 18.11 24.93
N GLU A 296 12.73 17.67 24.64
CA GLU A 296 13.80 18.57 24.28
C GLU A 296 13.53 19.30 22.96
N ALA A 297 12.97 18.59 21.98
CA ALA A 297 12.57 19.18 20.70
C ALA A 297 11.45 20.20 20.89
N LEU A 298 10.50 19.92 21.78
CA LEU A 298 9.40 20.82 22.10
C LEU A 298 9.90 22.12 22.76
N GLU A 299 10.83 22.01 23.74
CA GLU A 299 11.46 23.17 24.36
C GLU A 299 12.26 23.99 23.34
N GLU A 300 13.03 23.33 22.48
CA GLU A 300 13.83 23.98 21.44
C GLU A 300 12.96 24.77 20.44
N LEU A 301 11.76 24.29 20.16
CA LEU A 301 10.79 24.95 19.29
C LEU A 301 9.97 26.04 20.03
N GLY A 302 10.30 26.34 21.28
CA GLY A 302 9.58 27.36 22.06
C GLY A 302 8.09 27.09 22.17
N TYR A 303 7.72 25.81 22.28
CA TYR A 303 6.32 25.36 22.25
C TYR A 303 5.53 25.84 21.01
N GLY A 304 6.23 26.16 19.92
CA GLY A 304 5.58 26.57 18.67
C GLY A 304 5.31 28.07 18.50
N GLU A 305 5.66 28.91 19.47
CA GLU A 305 5.40 30.35 19.43
C GLU A 305 5.89 31.05 18.16
N ASP A 306 7.04 30.63 17.64
CA ASP A 306 7.67 31.23 16.45
C ASP A 306 7.29 30.54 15.11
N LEU A 307 6.53 29.44 15.15
CA LEU A 307 6.23 28.68 13.91
C LEU A 307 5.21 29.38 13.00
N GLY A 308 4.41 30.28 13.53
CA GLY A 308 3.31 30.90 12.81
C GLY A 308 2.20 29.90 12.45
N GLY A 309 1.15 30.36 11.78
CA GLY A 309 0.00 29.51 11.44
C GLY A 309 0.36 28.37 10.51
N VAL A 310 -0.13 27.16 10.81
CA VAL A 310 -0.05 25.97 9.95
C VAL A 310 -1.42 25.61 9.40
N SER A 311 -1.46 25.07 8.20
CA SER A 311 -2.71 24.61 7.56
C SER A 311 -3.13 23.22 8.07
N VAL A 312 -2.13 22.40 8.43
CA VAL A 312 -2.31 21.03 8.94
C VAL A 312 -1.28 20.78 10.04
N LEU A 313 -1.73 20.27 11.16
CA LEU A 313 -0.92 19.77 12.24
C LEU A 313 -1.16 18.26 12.38
N SER A 314 -0.13 17.45 12.24
CA SER A 314 -0.15 16.07 12.69
C SER A 314 0.14 16.04 14.18
N LEU A 315 -0.60 15.23 14.94
CA LEU A 315 -0.38 15.13 16.38
C LEU A 315 0.79 14.18 16.67
N ALA A 316 1.73 14.60 17.50
CA ALA A 316 2.84 13.75 17.93
C ALA A 316 2.35 12.60 18.82
N ASP A 317 3.07 11.46 18.82
CA ASP A 317 2.81 10.32 19.70
C ASP A 317 1.32 9.90 19.72
N SER A 318 0.68 9.81 18.55
CA SER A 318 -0.74 9.45 18.42
C SER A 318 -1.68 10.33 19.26
N GLY A 319 -1.32 11.59 19.46
CA GLY A 319 -2.13 12.55 20.22
C GLY A 319 -1.90 12.50 21.73
N TYR A 320 -0.78 11.95 22.21
CA TYR A 320 -0.43 12.01 23.63
C TYR A 320 -0.33 13.47 24.11
N SER A 321 -1.18 13.86 25.07
CA SER A 321 -1.34 15.25 25.49
C SER A 321 -0.05 15.97 25.89
N PRO A 322 0.90 15.37 26.63
CA PRO A 322 2.16 16.04 26.97
C PRO A 322 3.06 16.37 25.77
N SER A 323 2.93 15.62 24.66
CA SER A 323 3.67 15.87 23.41
C SER A 323 2.94 16.88 22.50
N ASN A 324 1.71 17.25 22.83
CA ASN A 324 0.86 18.15 22.05
C ASN A 324 0.27 19.23 22.97
N PRO A 325 1.05 20.26 23.32
CA PRO A 325 0.57 21.33 24.17
C PRO A 325 -0.60 22.11 23.55
N GLU A 326 -1.49 22.66 24.36
CA GLU A 326 -2.69 23.39 23.92
C GLU A 326 -2.34 24.58 23.00
N ASP A 327 -1.18 25.20 23.20
CA ASP A 327 -0.70 26.33 22.39
C ASP A 327 -0.35 25.94 20.94
N TRP A 328 -0.29 24.64 20.63
CA TRP A 328 -0.07 24.13 19.26
C TRP A 328 -1.36 23.91 18.47
N ILE A 329 -2.48 23.80 19.15
CA ILE A 329 -3.79 23.47 18.58
C ILE A 329 -4.65 24.73 18.48
#